data_75bd57dc27f2a15cf9cf77df28d59d85
#
_entry.id   75bd57dc27f2a15cf9cf77df28d59d85
#
_cell.length_a   1.000
_cell.length_b   1.000
_cell.length_c   1.000
_cell.angle_alpha   90.00
_cell.angle_beta   90.00
_cell.angle_gamma   90.00
#
_symmetry.space_group_name_H-M   'P 1'
#
loop_
_entity.id
_entity.type
_entity.pdbx_description
1 polymer ?
#
loop_
_entity_poly.entity_id
_entity_poly.type
_entity_poly.pdbx_seq_one_letter_code
_entity_poly.pdbx_strand_id
1 'polypeptide(L)'
;LPNHSSMVSGRKLATPGGHGVPFNQDNGSIIHASAGRYVASIFDVVHDNGGTTGMYVGKAKFDFLDRSWNATNGAPDLTGVDNGRDKIDVYQMANSSTTVTALLYQLASSTPMTLSFVHLADTDNAGHAFGFMSAAYLDAVTVVDGYLDQILDAIAADLDLARSTAVIVTTDHGGASGVFDHADPSVAANYTVPFLAWGEDVAAGADLYALNPDR
;
A
#
# COMPACT_ATOMS: atom_id res chain seq x y z
N LEU A 1 -5.13 9.77 -0.79
CA LEU A 1 -5.35 9.23 0.56
C LEU A 1 -6.62 8.37 0.64
N PRO A 2 -7.76 8.73 0.01
CA PRO A 2 -8.98 7.92 0.06
C PRO A 2 -8.77 6.47 -0.39
N ASN A 3 -8.15 6.26 -1.55
CA ASN A 3 -7.94 4.91 -2.10
C ASN A 3 -6.98 4.09 -1.23
N HIS A 4 -5.91 4.70 -0.72
CA HIS A 4 -5.00 4.03 0.23
C HIS A 4 -5.72 3.65 1.54
N SER A 5 -6.61 4.52 2.04
CA SER A 5 -7.46 4.17 3.19
C SER A 5 -8.37 2.97 2.90
N SER A 6 -8.90 2.88 1.68
CA SER A 6 -9.66 1.70 1.23
C SER A 6 -8.79 0.45 1.15
N MET A 7 -7.57 0.57 0.59
CA MET A 7 -6.63 -0.55 0.43
C MET A 7 -6.26 -1.16 1.78
N VAL A 8 -5.88 -0.34 2.76
CA VAL A 8 -5.43 -0.85 4.06
C VAL A 8 -6.57 -1.26 4.99
N SER A 9 -7.79 -0.72 4.82
CA SER A 9 -8.93 -1.03 5.70
C SER A 9 -9.94 -2.02 5.11
N GLY A 10 -9.86 -2.32 3.80
CA GLY A 10 -10.85 -3.11 3.10
C GLY A 10 -12.24 -2.46 3.05
N ARG A 11 -12.33 -1.14 3.27
CA ARG A 11 -13.59 -0.42 3.35
C ARG A 11 -13.71 0.62 2.23
N LYS A 12 -14.93 0.83 1.75
CA LYS A 12 -15.23 1.92 0.82
C LYS A 12 -15.22 3.28 1.54
N LEU A 13 -15.15 4.36 0.77
CA LEU A 13 -15.18 5.72 1.30
C LEU A 13 -16.49 6.05 2.05
N ALA A 14 -17.64 5.71 1.45
CA ALA A 14 -18.94 6.17 1.93
C ALA A 14 -19.38 5.54 3.26
N THR A 15 -19.92 6.37 4.14
CA THR A 15 -20.58 5.95 5.38
C THR A 15 -22.08 5.62 5.11
N PRO A 16 -22.76 4.80 5.95
CA PRO A 16 -22.23 4.09 7.11
C PRO A 16 -21.36 2.88 6.71
N GLY A 17 -20.42 2.54 7.59
CA GLY A 17 -19.55 1.37 7.39
C GLY A 17 -18.27 1.66 6.61
N GLY A 18 -18.15 2.78 5.91
CA GLY A 18 -16.95 3.21 5.20
C GLY A 18 -15.89 3.83 6.13
N HIS A 19 -14.74 4.17 5.56
CA HIS A 19 -13.67 4.84 6.30
C HIS A 19 -13.82 6.36 6.39
N GLY A 20 -14.69 6.98 5.57
CA GLY A 20 -15.05 8.40 5.67
C GLY A 20 -13.92 9.42 5.37
N VAL A 21 -12.90 9.05 4.61
CA VAL A 21 -11.75 9.91 4.26
C VAL A 21 -11.87 10.44 2.84
N PRO A 22 -12.48 11.63 2.59
CA PRO A 22 -12.65 12.18 1.25
C PRO A 22 -11.50 13.08 0.79
N PHE A 23 -10.59 13.44 1.68
CA PHE A 23 -9.49 14.38 1.43
C PHE A 23 -8.21 13.64 1.03
N ASN A 24 -7.36 14.30 0.24
CA ASN A 24 -6.12 13.69 -0.29
C ASN A 24 -4.83 14.21 0.40
N GLN A 25 -4.94 15.05 1.42
CA GLN A 25 -3.80 15.57 2.18
C GLN A 25 -3.96 15.17 3.65
N ASP A 26 -2.83 15.03 4.35
CA ASP A 26 -2.88 14.91 5.81
C ASP A 26 -3.40 16.22 6.43
N ASN A 27 -4.45 16.12 7.19
CA ASN A 27 -5.10 17.24 7.88
C ASN A 27 -4.90 17.22 9.39
N GLY A 28 -3.97 16.40 9.89
CA GLY A 28 -3.70 16.22 11.30
C GLY A 28 -4.72 15.35 12.05
N SER A 29 -5.75 14.83 11.37
CA SER A 29 -6.77 13.94 11.94
C SER A 29 -6.34 12.46 11.85
N ILE A 30 -7.25 11.55 12.13
CA ILE A 30 -7.11 10.10 12.06
C ILE A 30 -8.31 9.48 11.35
N ILE A 31 -8.15 8.28 10.81
CA ILE A 31 -9.22 7.57 10.09
C ILE A 31 -10.44 7.29 10.98
N HIS A 32 -10.22 7.00 12.26
CA HIS A 32 -11.28 6.72 13.23
C HIS A 32 -12.20 7.92 13.46
N ALA A 33 -11.63 9.14 13.47
CA ALA A 33 -12.41 10.38 13.55
C ALA A 33 -13.24 10.60 12.29
N SER A 34 -12.67 10.33 11.10
CA SER A 34 -13.38 10.44 9.84
C SER A 34 -14.56 9.45 9.73
N ALA A 35 -14.38 8.24 10.26
CA ALA A 35 -15.42 7.21 10.25
C ALA A 35 -16.43 7.33 11.40
N GLY A 36 -16.14 8.12 12.42
CA GLY A 36 -16.93 8.19 13.66
C GLY A 36 -16.85 6.91 14.51
N ARG A 37 -15.89 6.04 14.28
CA ARG A 37 -15.67 4.76 14.98
C ARG A 37 -14.27 4.23 14.67
N TYR A 38 -13.81 3.24 15.47
CA TYR A 38 -12.57 2.53 15.12
C TYR A 38 -12.68 1.85 13.75
N VAL A 39 -11.64 1.99 12.95
CA VAL A 39 -11.48 1.34 11.64
C VAL A 39 -10.28 0.42 11.74
N ALA A 40 -10.50 -0.88 11.80
CA ALA A 40 -9.43 -1.86 11.72
C ALA A 40 -8.79 -1.86 10.32
N SER A 41 -7.52 -2.18 10.26
CA SER A 41 -6.71 -2.26 9.05
C SER A 41 -6.10 -3.65 8.86
N ILE A 42 -5.40 -3.86 7.77
CA ILE A 42 -4.59 -5.05 7.56
C ILE A 42 -3.46 -5.13 8.59
N PHE A 43 -2.98 -4.00 9.11
CA PHE A 43 -1.97 -3.96 10.17
C PHE A 43 -2.51 -4.53 11.47
N ASP A 44 -3.77 -4.22 11.85
CA ASP A 44 -4.46 -4.84 12.98
C ASP A 44 -4.52 -6.36 12.84
N VAL A 45 -4.91 -6.85 11.66
CA VAL A 45 -5.03 -8.29 11.41
C VAL A 45 -3.69 -9.01 11.63
N VAL A 46 -2.60 -8.43 11.17
CA VAL A 46 -1.26 -9.00 11.34
C VAL A 46 -0.83 -8.99 12.81
N HIS A 47 -0.97 -7.86 13.49
CA HIS A 47 -0.64 -7.71 14.91
C HIS A 47 -1.48 -8.61 15.82
N ASP A 48 -2.79 -8.67 15.60
CA ASP A 48 -3.70 -9.54 16.37
C ASP A 48 -3.35 -11.03 16.23
N ASN A 49 -2.57 -11.39 15.22
CA ASN A 49 -2.05 -12.75 15.02
C ASN A 49 -0.55 -12.89 15.35
N GLY A 50 0.02 -11.93 16.07
CA GLY A 50 1.41 -11.99 16.56
C GLY A 50 2.47 -11.69 15.51
N GLY A 51 2.08 -11.12 14.36
CA GLY A 51 2.99 -10.67 13.31
C GLY A 51 3.47 -9.24 13.52
N THR A 52 4.42 -8.82 12.68
CA THR A 52 5.01 -7.47 12.66
C THR A 52 4.74 -6.76 11.34
N THR A 53 4.69 -5.43 11.36
CA THR A 53 4.27 -4.65 10.20
C THR A 53 5.22 -3.49 9.90
N GLY A 54 5.41 -3.23 8.61
CA GLY A 54 6.17 -2.08 8.13
C GLY A 54 5.39 -1.29 7.08
N MET A 55 5.54 0.03 7.12
CA MET A 55 4.93 0.94 6.15
C MET A 55 6.01 1.89 5.61
N TYR A 56 6.38 1.70 4.34
CA TYR A 56 7.46 2.38 3.64
C TYR A 56 6.86 3.23 2.52
N VAL A 57 6.88 4.56 2.64
CA VAL A 57 6.06 5.42 1.79
C VAL A 57 6.79 6.62 1.19
N GLY A 58 6.38 7.01 -0.01
CA GLY A 58 6.97 8.10 -0.78
C GLY A 58 6.31 9.47 -0.61
N LYS A 59 5.29 9.62 0.22
CA LYS A 59 4.55 10.89 0.38
C LYS A 59 4.14 11.14 1.82
N ALA A 60 4.32 12.37 2.31
CA ALA A 60 4.00 12.78 3.69
C ALA A 60 2.50 12.63 4.06
N LYS A 61 1.58 12.58 3.07
CA LYS A 61 0.16 12.34 3.35
C LYS A 61 -0.11 11.03 4.10
N PHE A 62 0.81 10.09 4.08
CA PHE A 62 0.71 8.81 4.79
C PHE A 62 0.92 8.92 6.31
N ASP A 63 1.45 10.04 6.81
CA ASP A 63 1.49 10.34 8.26
C ASP A 63 0.09 10.25 8.89
N PHE A 64 -0.96 10.49 8.10
CA PHE A 64 -2.36 10.27 8.49
C PHE A 64 -2.65 8.81 8.83
N LEU A 65 -2.15 7.86 8.03
CA LEU A 65 -2.37 6.43 8.27
C LEU A 65 -1.53 5.94 9.45
N ASP A 66 -0.24 6.29 9.49
CA ASP A 66 0.62 5.96 10.63
C ASP A 66 0.02 6.45 11.93
N ARG A 67 -0.39 7.71 12.00
CA ARG A 67 -1.06 8.30 13.17
C ARG A 67 -2.33 7.56 13.55
N SER A 68 -3.06 7.01 12.59
CA SER A 68 -4.33 6.33 12.85
C SER A 68 -4.16 5.02 13.62
N TRP A 69 -3.01 4.37 13.51
CA TRP A 69 -2.74 3.05 14.13
C TRP A 69 -1.49 3.04 15.01
N ASN A 70 -1.13 4.18 15.56
CA ASN A 70 -0.02 4.32 16.51
C ASN A 70 -0.42 3.92 17.93
N ALA A 71 0.52 4.02 18.89
CA ALA A 71 0.33 3.68 20.30
C ALA A 71 -0.86 4.41 20.99
N THR A 72 -1.28 5.56 20.48
CA THR A 72 -2.40 6.33 21.04
C THR A 72 -3.75 5.93 20.44
N ASN A 73 -3.79 5.69 19.13
CA ASN A 73 -5.02 5.59 18.35
C ASN A 73 -5.37 4.16 17.90
N GLY A 74 -4.47 3.21 18.04
CA GLY A 74 -4.74 1.79 17.79
C GLY A 74 -5.70 1.21 18.85
N ALA A 75 -6.30 0.07 18.55
CA ALA A 75 -7.07 -0.72 19.52
C ALA A 75 -6.20 -1.79 20.18
N PRO A 76 -6.49 -2.22 21.42
CA PRO A 76 -5.83 -3.37 22.00
C PRO A 76 -6.00 -4.62 21.16
N ASP A 77 -4.96 -5.45 21.08
CA ASP A 77 -5.02 -6.76 20.44
C ASP A 77 -6.00 -7.68 21.18
N LEU A 78 -6.68 -8.52 20.43
CA LEU A 78 -7.56 -9.56 20.95
C LEU A 78 -6.85 -10.91 21.01
N THR A 79 -5.67 -11.01 20.36
CA THR A 79 -4.90 -12.24 20.18
C THR A 79 -3.42 -11.94 20.44
N GLY A 80 -2.69 -12.90 21.03
CA GLY A 80 -1.26 -12.75 21.32
C GLY A 80 -0.94 -11.98 22.60
N VAL A 81 0.32 -11.58 22.72
CA VAL A 81 0.88 -10.92 23.91
C VAL A 81 1.14 -9.43 23.73
N ASP A 82 0.96 -8.91 22.54
CA ASP A 82 1.07 -7.49 22.24
C ASP A 82 -0.08 -6.73 22.89
N ASN A 83 0.18 -5.53 23.39
CA ASN A 83 -0.86 -4.66 23.94
C ASN A 83 -1.67 -3.92 22.87
N GLY A 84 -1.30 -4.05 21.64
CA GLY A 84 -2.07 -3.84 20.43
C GLY A 84 -2.43 -2.43 20.04
N ARG A 85 -1.83 -1.43 20.61
CA ARG A 85 -2.14 -0.06 20.18
C ARG A 85 -1.27 0.43 19.04
N ASP A 86 -0.07 -0.12 18.90
CA ASP A 86 0.92 0.27 17.91
C ASP A 86 0.91 -0.77 16.78
N LYS A 87 0.06 -0.54 15.77
CA LYS A 87 -0.17 -1.52 14.70
C LYS A 87 0.80 -1.41 13.54
N ILE A 88 1.64 -0.38 13.52
CA ILE A 88 2.68 -0.18 12.51
C ILE A 88 4.01 -0.07 13.24
N ASP A 89 4.80 -1.18 13.25
CA ASP A 89 6.07 -1.26 13.99
C ASP A 89 7.16 -0.40 13.37
N VAL A 90 7.16 -0.29 12.04
CA VAL A 90 8.10 0.55 11.29
C VAL A 90 7.34 1.46 10.34
N TYR A 91 7.49 2.75 10.54
CA TYR A 91 7.04 3.76 9.59
C TYR A 91 8.24 4.52 9.02
N GLN A 92 8.34 4.58 7.69
CA GLN A 92 9.37 5.35 7.01
C GLN A 92 8.80 6.12 5.82
N MET A 93 8.96 7.44 5.83
CA MET A 93 8.64 8.31 4.70
C MET A 93 9.93 8.81 4.06
N ALA A 94 10.17 8.47 2.79
CA ALA A 94 11.36 8.84 2.02
C ALA A 94 11.06 8.79 0.52
N ASN A 95 12.02 9.19 -0.33
CA ASN A 95 11.93 8.93 -1.77
C ASN A 95 11.99 7.42 -2.07
N SER A 96 11.53 7.00 -3.26
CA SER A 96 11.38 5.58 -3.60
C SER A 96 12.68 4.79 -3.50
N SER A 97 13.82 5.35 -3.92
CA SER A 97 15.13 4.68 -3.80
C SER A 97 15.47 4.36 -2.34
N THR A 98 15.30 5.31 -1.43
CA THR A 98 15.54 5.13 0.00
C THR A 98 14.52 4.17 0.62
N THR A 99 13.25 4.26 0.21
CA THR A 99 12.16 3.37 0.59
C THR A 99 12.48 1.91 0.25
N VAL A 100 12.91 1.66 -0.99
CA VAL A 100 13.29 0.31 -1.44
C VAL A 100 14.53 -0.19 -0.70
N THR A 101 15.56 0.66 -0.52
CA THR A 101 16.75 0.29 0.24
C THR A 101 16.40 -0.16 1.67
N ALA A 102 15.51 0.55 2.34
CA ALA A 102 15.08 0.18 3.70
C ALA A 102 14.28 -1.13 3.72
N LEU A 103 13.40 -1.34 2.74
CA LEU A 103 12.69 -2.61 2.60
C LEU A 103 13.67 -3.77 2.37
N LEU A 104 14.64 -3.62 1.46
CA LEU A 104 15.65 -4.65 1.20
C LEU A 104 16.47 -4.98 2.44
N TYR A 105 16.84 -3.96 3.22
CA TYR A 105 17.51 -4.17 4.51
C TYR A 105 16.63 -4.95 5.49
N GLN A 106 15.34 -4.66 5.53
CA GLN A 106 14.39 -5.36 6.38
C GLN A 106 14.18 -6.81 5.93
N LEU A 107 14.06 -7.07 4.64
CA LEU A 107 13.96 -8.44 4.09
C LEU A 107 15.21 -9.28 4.40
N ALA A 108 16.39 -8.67 4.41
CA ALA A 108 17.65 -9.34 4.75
C ALA A 108 17.88 -9.49 6.27
N SER A 109 16.99 -9.01 7.12
CA SER A 109 17.11 -9.13 8.57
C SER A 109 16.79 -10.54 9.05
N SER A 110 17.20 -10.88 10.29
CA SER A 110 16.84 -12.16 10.91
C SER A 110 15.35 -12.26 11.29
N THR A 111 14.62 -11.16 11.24
CA THR A 111 13.20 -11.06 11.58
C THR A 111 12.50 -10.15 10.55
N PRO A 112 12.30 -10.62 9.31
CA PRO A 112 11.54 -9.87 8.32
C PRO A 112 10.13 -9.56 8.80
N MET A 113 9.58 -8.39 8.41
CA MET A 113 8.20 -8.05 8.73
C MET A 113 7.22 -9.06 8.10
N THR A 114 6.19 -9.41 8.85
CA THR A 114 5.10 -10.26 8.37
C THR A 114 4.31 -9.55 7.25
N LEU A 115 4.15 -8.23 7.37
CA LEU A 115 3.53 -7.39 6.35
C LEU A 115 4.40 -6.16 6.08
N SER A 116 4.69 -5.89 4.82
CA SER A 116 5.29 -4.63 4.37
C SER A 116 4.37 -3.94 3.37
N PHE A 117 3.86 -2.77 3.73
CA PHE A 117 3.16 -1.88 2.79
C PHE A 117 4.18 -0.92 2.18
N VAL A 118 4.31 -0.94 0.86
CA VAL A 118 5.30 -0.15 0.12
C VAL A 118 4.60 0.77 -0.86
N HIS A 119 4.92 2.07 -0.84
CA HIS A 119 4.38 3.06 -1.76
C HIS A 119 5.52 3.78 -2.49
N LEU A 120 5.55 3.64 -3.81
CA LEU A 120 6.50 4.29 -4.71
C LEU A 120 5.79 5.44 -5.43
N ALA A 121 6.33 6.67 -5.33
CA ALA A 121 5.64 7.88 -5.77
C ALA A 121 6.02 8.34 -7.18
N ASP A 122 6.98 7.69 -7.83
CA ASP A 122 7.65 8.20 -9.03
C ASP A 122 6.69 8.37 -10.21
N THR A 123 5.86 7.37 -10.47
CA THR A 123 4.91 7.38 -11.58
C THR A 123 3.85 8.48 -11.43
N ASP A 124 3.28 8.63 -10.22
CA ASP A 124 2.30 9.67 -9.94
C ASP A 124 2.93 11.07 -10.01
N ASN A 125 4.14 11.24 -9.48
CA ASN A 125 4.88 12.50 -9.58
C ASN A 125 5.17 12.88 -11.05
N ALA A 126 5.59 11.91 -11.87
CA ALA A 126 5.83 12.14 -13.30
C ALA A 126 4.53 12.43 -14.06
N GLY A 127 3.44 11.72 -13.75
CA GLY A 127 2.10 11.97 -14.31
C GLY A 127 1.62 13.39 -14.06
N HIS A 128 1.72 13.86 -12.83
CA HIS A 128 1.35 15.24 -12.47
C HIS A 128 2.27 16.30 -13.09
N ALA A 129 3.57 16.01 -13.26
CA ALA A 129 4.53 16.99 -13.78
C ALA A 129 4.55 17.07 -15.31
N PHE A 130 4.36 15.94 -16.00
CA PHE A 130 4.61 15.81 -17.44
C PHE A 130 3.41 15.24 -18.21
N GLY A 131 2.33 14.88 -17.54
CA GLY A 131 1.16 14.18 -18.09
C GLY A 131 1.31 12.65 -18.02
N PHE A 132 0.23 11.97 -17.68
CA PHE A 132 0.18 10.51 -17.69
C PHE A 132 0.45 9.97 -19.10
N MET A 133 1.14 8.84 -19.21
CA MET A 133 1.58 8.21 -20.46
C MET A 133 2.55 9.04 -21.30
N SER A 134 3.10 10.17 -20.80
CA SER A 134 4.23 10.87 -21.43
C SER A 134 5.51 10.03 -21.38
N ALA A 135 6.54 10.42 -22.18
CA ALA A 135 7.84 9.75 -22.14
C ALA A 135 8.43 9.75 -20.70
N ALA A 136 8.37 10.88 -19.99
CA ALA A 136 8.85 10.98 -18.61
C ALA A 136 8.05 10.09 -17.63
N TYR A 137 6.74 9.91 -17.85
CA TYR A 137 5.94 8.96 -17.10
C TYR A 137 6.39 7.51 -17.36
N LEU A 138 6.62 7.14 -18.61
CA LEU A 138 7.08 5.80 -18.97
C LEU A 138 8.50 5.52 -18.47
N ASP A 139 9.37 6.52 -18.45
CA ASP A 139 10.68 6.43 -17.80
C ASP A 139 10.53 6.16 -16.29
N ALA A 140 9.60 6.84 -15.62
CA ALA A 140 9.30 6.59 -14.20
C ALA A 140 8.73 5.18 -13.96
N VAL A 141 7.90 4.65 -14.87
CA VAL A 141 7.45 3.25 -14.83
C VAL A 141 8.63 2.29 -14.91
N THR A 142 9.58 2.54 -15.82
CA THR A 142 10.81 1.73 -15.94
C THR A 142 11.65 1.76 -14.65
N VAL A 143 11.75 2.92 -14.00
CA VAL A 143 12.45 3.04 -12.71
C VAL A 143 11.76 2.22 -11.63
N VAL A 144 10.43 2.29 -11.53
CA VAL A 144 9.64 1.53 -10.55
C VAL A 144 9.73 0.02 -10.84
N ASP A 145 9.70 -0.39 -12.09
CA ASP A 145 9.90 -1.79 -12.51
C ASP A 145 11.26 -2.31 -12.02
N GLY A 146 12.34 -1.52 -12.17
CA GLY A 146 13.65 -1.86 -11.62
C GLY A 146 13.71 -1.93 -10.09
N TYR A 147 12.85 -1.23 -9.37
CA TYR A 147 12.71 -1.38 -7.92
C TYR A 147 11.96 -2.68 -7.57
N LEU A 148 10.92 -3.03 -8.32
CA LEU A 148 10.22 -4.30 -8.15
C LEU A 148 11.13 -5.48 -8.42
N ASP A 149 11.96 -5.42 -9.45
CA ASP A 149 12.96 -6.44 -9.78
C ASP A 149 13.91 -6.69 -8.59
N GLN A 150 14.46 -5.63 -8.00
CA GLN A 150 15.32 -5.73 -6.81
C GLN A 150 14.60 -6.40 -5.61
N ILE A 151 13.33 -6.09 -5.40
CA ILE A 151 12.53 -6.68 -4.31
C ILE A 151 12.28 -8.16 -4.58
N LEU A 152 11.88 -8.52 -5.79
CA LEU A 152 11.61 -9.90 -6.18
C LEU A 152 12.88 -10.74 -6.14
N ASP A 153 14.01 -10.21 -6.61
CA ASP A 153 15.31 -10.85 -6.54
C ASP A 153 15.76 -11.10 -5.09
N ALA A 154 15.56 -10.13 -4.19
CA ALA A 154 15.89 -10.30 -2.78
C ALA A 154 15.05 -11.40 -2.12
N ILE A 155 13.75 -11.47 -2.44
CA ILE A 155 12.87 -12.53 -1.95
C ILE A 155 13.29 -13.88 -2.53
N ALA A 156 13.57 -13.96 -3.83
CA ALA A 156 13.95 -15.19 -4.50
C ALA A 156 15.32 -15.74 -4.05
N ALA A 157 16.22 -14.85 -3.61
CA ALA A 157 17.56 -15.23 -3.13
C ALA A 157 17.55 -15.90 -1.74
N ASP A 158 16.50 -15.71 -0.95
CA ASP A 158 16.31 -16.32 0.36
C ASP A 158 15.22 -17.40 0.29
N LEU A 159 15.57 -18.66 0.58
CA LEU A 159 14.66 -19.79 0.43
C LEU A 159 13.45 -19.75 1.37
N ASP A 160 13.60 -19.14 2.55
CA ASP A 160 12.51 -19.02 3.51
C ASP A 160 11.53 -17.91 3.04
N LEU A 161 12.04 -16.80 2.58
CA LEU A 161 11.23 -15.73 1.97
C LEU A 161 10.53 -16.22 0.70
N ALA A 162 11.25 -16.90 -0.19
CA ALA A 162 10.69 -17.39 -1.47
C ALA A 162 9.48 -18.29 -1.26
N ARG A 163 9.47 -19.09 -0.18
CA ARG A 163 8.39 -20.03 0.16
C ARG A 163 7.27 -19.46 1.01
N SER A 164 7.47 -18.29 1.60
CA SER A 164 6.52 -17.73 2.58
C SER A 164 6.01 -16.35 2.22
N THR A 165 6.50 -15.76 1.11
CA THR A 165 6.15 -14.39 0.74
C THR A 165 5.23 -14.36 -0.48
N ALA A 166 4.12 -13.63 -0.35
CA ALA A 166 3.30 -13.22 -1.48
C ALA A 166 3.47 -11.71 -1.73
N VAL A 167 3.66 -11.33 -2.97
CA VAL A 167 3.78 -9.92 -3.39
C VAL A 167 2.54 -9.54 -4.18
N ILE A 168 1.88 -8.45 -3.79
CA ILE A 168 0.77 -7.84 -4.51
C ILE A 168 1.24 -6.48 -5.03
N VAL A 169 1.12 -6.27 -6.33
CA VAL A 169 1.42 -4.99 -6.99
C VAL A 169 0.13 -4.41 -7.56
N THR A 170 -0.18 -3.20 -7.15
CA THR A 170 -1.34 -2.46 -7.65
C THR A 170 -1.08 -0.96 -7.56
N THR A 171 -2.02 -0.15 -8.05
CA THR A 171 -1.98 1.32 -7.92
C THR A 171 -3.25 1.82 -7.24
N ASP A 172 -3.21 2.98 -6.63
CA ASP A 172 -4.38 3.61 -5.98
C ASP A 172 -5.30 4.29 -6.99
N HIS A 173 -4.81 4.62 -8.17
CA HIS A 173 -5.56 5.13 -9.32
C HIS A 173 -4.77 4.90 -10.62
N GLY A 174 -5.41 5.14 -11.74
CA GLY A 174 -4.78 5.26 -13.05
C GLY A 174 -4.59 6.72 -13.45
N GLY A 175 -4.52 6.99 -14.76
CA GLY A 175 -4.43 8.33 -15.32
C GLY A 175 -4.62 8.32 -16.83
N ALA A 176 -5.38 9.28 -17.36
CA ALA A 176 -5.61 9.38 -18.79
C ALA A 176 -4.40 9.96 -19.52
N SER A 177 -4.11 9.44 -20.72
CA SER A 177 -2.97 9.87 -21.54
C SER A 177 -2.98 11.38 -21.81
N GLY A 178 -1.87 12.04 -21.53
CA GLY A 178 -1.67 13.47 -21.74
C GLY A 178 -2.36 14.38 -20.71
N VAL A 179 -3.04 13.82 -19.72
CA VAL A 179 -3.69 14.55 -18.64
C VAL A 179 -2.77 14.62 -17.43
N PHE A 180 -2.82 15.73 -16.67
CA PHE A 180 -1.94 15.99 -15.52
C PHE A 180 -2.63 15.70 -14.18
N ASP A 181 -3.84 15.19 -14.23
CA ASP A 181 -4.67 14.95 -13.05
C ASP A 181 -5.55 13.70 -13.31
N HIS A 182 -6.07 13.12 -12.26
CA HIS A 182 -6.84 11.86 -12.28
C HIS A 182 -8.12 11.96 -11.46
N ALA A 183 -8.62 13.17 -11.16
CA ALA A 183 -9.76 13.37 -10.26
C ALA A 183 -11.13 13.20 -10.95
N ASP A 184 -11.21 13.23 -12.28
CA ASP A 184 -12.47 13.11 -13.01
C ASP A 184 -13.03 11.67 -12.94
N PRO A 185 -14.17 11.44 -12.24
CA PRO A 185 -14.74 10.11 -12.10
C PRO A 185 -15.42 9.59 -13.38
N SER A 186 -15.60 10.42 -14.40
CA SER A 186 -16.15 10.01 -15.68
C SER A 186 -15.10 9.36 -16.61
N VAL A 187 -13.81 9.51 -16.28
CA VAL A 187 -12.70 9.00 -17.08
C VAL A 187 -12.28 7.61 -16.57
N ALA A 188 -12.65 6.57 -17.32
CA ALA A 188 -12.38 5.18 -16.94
C ALA A 188 -10.89 4.90 -16.64
N ALA A 189 -9.96 5.55 -17.36
CA ALA A 189 -8.52 5.40 -17.13
C ALA A 189 -8.08 5.82 -15.70
N ASN A 190 -8.84 6.66 -15.00
CA ASN A 190 -8.51 7.10 -13.65
C ASN A 190 -8.75 6.02 -12.58
N TYR A 191 -9.62 5.04 -12.86
CA TYR A 191 -9.94 3.94 -11.93
C TYR A 191 -9.70 2.55 -12.52
N THR A 192 -9.09 2.47 -13.70
CA THR A 192 -8.59 1.22 -14.25
C THR A 192 -7.15 1.03 -13.78
N VAL A 193 -6.94 0.05 -12.90
CA VAL A 193 -5.66 -0.19 -12.24
C VAL A 193 -5.20 -1.63 -12.47
N PRO A 194 -3.88 -1.89 -12.57
CA PRO A 194 -3.35 -3.23 -12.56
C PRO A 194 -3.53 -3.87 -11.17
N PHE A 195 -3.69 -5.19 -11.16
CA PHE A 195 -3.59 -6.00 -9.95
C PHE A 195 -2.81 -7.25 -10.30
N LEU A 196 -1.60 -7.36 -9.77
CA LEU A 196 -0.68 -8.45 -10.02
C LEU A 196 -0.38 -9.13 -8.69
N ALA A 197 -0.29 -10.46 -8.70
CA ALA A 197 0.13 -11.22 -7.54
C ALA A 197 1.25 -12.18 -7.95
N TRP A 198 2.24 -12.34 -7.06
CA TRP A 198 3.37 -13.23 -7.22
C TRP A 198 3.68 -13.93 -5.90
N GLY A 199 4.14 -15.18 -5.93
CA GLY A 199 4.50 -16.00 -4.77
C GLY A 199 4.30 -17.48 -5.03
N GLU A 200 4.78 -18.35 -4.14
CA GLU A 200 4.75 -19.81 -4.33
C GLU A 200 3.31 -20.35 -4.50
N ASP A 201 2.38 -19.88 -3.69
CA ASP A 201 0.98 -20.31 -3.73
C ASP A 201 0.10 -19.51 -4.71
N VAL A 202 0.70 -18.63 -5.50
CA VAL A 202 -0.02 -17.83 -6.51
C VAL A 202 -0.08 -18.60 -7.82
N ALA A 203 -1.29 -18.86 -8.32
CA ALA A 203 -1.50 -19.56 -9.58
C ALA A 203 -0.94 -18.74 -10.75
N ALA A 204 0.08 -19.27 -11.43
CA ALA A 204 0.70 -18.59 -12.56
C ALA A 204 -0.28 -18.42 -13.73
N GLY A 205 -0.32 -17.21 -14.31
CA GLY A 205 -1.18 -16.88 -15.45
C GLY A 205 -2.69 -16.88 -15.13
N ALA A 206 -3.07 -16.82 -13.86
CA ALA A 206 -4.47 -16.73 -13.48
C ALA A 206 -5.06 -15.37 -13.88
N ASP A 207 -6.23 -15.38 -14.53
CA ASP A 207 -7.01 -14.20 -14.83
C ASP A 207 -8.04 -13.98 -13.70
N LEU A 208 -7.83 -12.92 -12.90
CA LEU A 208 -8.74 -12.57 -11.81
C LEU A 208 -10.16 -12.26 -12.29
N TYR A 209 -10.33 -11.77 -13.52
CA TYR A 209 -11.64 -11.55 -14.11
C TYR A 209 -12.36 -12.87 -14.39
N ALA A 210 -11.64 -13.88 -14.87
CA ALA A 210 -12.21 -15.22 -15.08
C ALA A 210 -12.55 -15.91 -13.75
N LEU A 211 -11.75 -15.68 -12.71
CA LEU A 211 -11.96 -16.26 -11.37
C LEU A 211 -13.10 -15.59 -10.58
N ASN A 212 -13.51 -14.36 -10.94
CA ASN A 212 -14.54 -13.59 -10.26
C ASN A 212 -15.61 -13.09 -11.25
N PRO A 213 -16.39 -13.98 -11.85
CA PRO A 213 -17.33 -13.62 -12.90
C PRO A 213 -18.51 -12.76 -12.40
N ASP A 214 -18.83 -12.81 -11.10
CA ASP A 214 -19.98 -12.14 -10.48
C ASP A 214 -19.62 -10.79 -9.80
N ARG A 215 -18.51 -10.19 -10.15
CA ARG A 215 -18.04 -8.90 -9.58
C ARG A 215 -18.77 -7.70 -10.15
#